data_0158c4b6634a242e5dc342bac2e678e2
#
_entry.id   0158c4b6634a242e5dc342bac2e678e2
#
_cell.length_a   1.000
_cell.length_b   1.000
_cell.length_c   1.000
_cell.angle_alpha   90.00
_cell.angle_beta   90.00
_cell.angle_gamma   90.00
#
_symmetry.space_group_name_H-M   'P 1'
#
loop_
_entity.id
_entity.type
_entity.pdbx_description
1 polymer ?
#
loop_
_entity_poly.entity_id
_entity_poly.type
_entity_poly.pdbx_seq_one_letter_code
_entity_poly.pdbx_strand_id
1 'polypeptide(L)'
;MNMIRLSLANLLMSPLSTAVNILLLALGTASIATLLIATHQLTETLTRDSADIDLVIGAKGSPLQLILAGVYHADVPPGNIALADTKPWVKHPLVKSATPLALGDSFKGFRIVGSTHEYLTIYKGKLAAGELWSKPLEIVVGSQVASKTGLKIGSTFSGVHGLGDGGHSHDEDSYIVVGILQPTKTILDRLLITSMDSVWKLHGKSNAALPPGDGESTHDDEQEHDEDGHDDEHGHDGDDYYSETAEDDGQEITVLL
;
A
#
# COMPACT_ATOMS: atom_id res chain seq x y z
N MET A 1 41.42 40.58 36.24
CA MET A 1 41.12 40.78 34.80
C MET A 1 40.07 39.76 34.45
N ASN A 2 38.84 40.17 34.05
CA ASN A 2 37.71 39.24 33.88
C ASN A 2 37.98 38.38 32.61
N MET A 3 38.06 37.06 32.73
CA MET A 3 38.24 36.11 31.64
C MET A 3 37.24 36.34 30.48
N ILE A 4 36.02 36.73 30.81
CA ILE A 4 34.95 37.02 29.83
C ILE A 4 35.33 38.24 28.95
N ARG A 5 35.91 39.32 29.54
CA ARG A 5 36.33 40.50 28.76
C ARG A 5 37.51 40.18 27.83
N LEU A 6 38.43 39.32 28.27
CA LEU A 6 39.56 38.91 27.46
C LEU A 6 39.10 38.05 26.27
N SER A 7 38.18 37.10 26.51
CA SER A 7 37.58 36.25 25.44
C SER A 7 36.81 37.10 24.44
N LEU A 8 36.02 38.07 24.90
CA LEU A 8 35.24 38.95 24.03
C LEU A 8 36.16 39.84 23.16
N ALA A 9 37.22 40.37 23.76
CA ALA A 9 38.23 41.18 23.02
C ALA A 9 38.91 40.34 21.95
N ASN A 10 39.28 39.10 22.24
CA ASN A 10 39.92 38.20 21.28
C ASN A 10 38.94 37.82 20.11
N LEU A 11 37.66 37.62 20.36
CA LEU A 11 36.64 37.40 19.33
C LEU A 11 36.50 38.59 18.38
N LEU A 12 36.61 39.83 18.90
CA LEU A 12 36.50 41.05 18.11
C LEU A 12 37.79 41.37 17.32
N MET A 13 38.96 40.90 17.79
CA MET A 13 40.23 41.13 17.12
C MET A 13 40.44 40.24 15.86
N SER A 14 39.74 39.12 15.75
CA SER A 14 39.81 38.22 14.60
C SER A 14 38.43 37.88 14.05
N PRO A 15 37.74 38.82 13.40
CA PRO A 15 36.32 38.64 13.02
C PRO A 15 36.10 37.51 12.01
N LEU A 16 37.01 37.30 11.06
CA LEU A 16 36.90 36.24 10.06
C LEU A 16 37.01 34.86 10.69
N SER A 17 38.01 34.65 11.57
CA SER A 17 38.16 33.37 12.29
C SER A 17 36.96 33.09 13.19
N THR A 18 36.46 34.10 13.87
CA THR A 18 35.26 34.00 14.72
C THR A 18 34.02 33.64 13.89
N ALA A 19 33.83 34.30 12.74
CA ALA A 19 32.70 33.99 11.85
C ALA A 19 32.78 32.56 11.32
N VAL A 20 33.94 32.07 10.91
CA VAL A 20 34.14 30.68 10.46
C VAL A 20 33.85 29.68 11.59
N ASN A 21 34.33 29.95 12.82
CA ASN A 21 34.07 29.05 13.95
C ASN A 21 32.58 29.01 14.32
N ILE A 22 31.88 30.14 14.30
CA ILE A 22 30.43 30.20 14.52
C ILE A 22 29.69 29.43 13.43
N LEU A 23 30.09 29.63 12.16
CA LEU A 23 29.47 28.90 11.05
C LEU A 23 29.67 27.40 11.16
N LEU A 24 30.87 26.93 11.50
CA LEU A 24 31.14 25.49 11.69
C LEU A 24 30.35 24.92 12.86
N LEU A 25 30.28 25.62 13.98
CA LEU A 25 29.48 25.21 15.13
C LEU A 25 28.00 25.16 14.79
N ALA A 26 27.48 26.18 14.10
CA ALA A 26 26.09 26.24 13.67
C ALA A 26 25.78 25.10 12.68
N LEU A 27 26.65 24.83 11.71
CA LEU A 27 26.47 23.72 10.77
C LEU A 27 26.49 22.35 11.47
N GLY A 28 27.43 22.16 12.40
CA GLY A 28 27.52 20.91 13.19
C GLY A 28 26.27 20.69 14.05
N THR A 29 25.80 21.70 14.76
CA THR A 29 24.58 21.60 15.59
C THR A 29 23.33 21.44 14.72
N ALA A 30 23.23 22.12 13.59
CA ALA A 30 22.13 21.97 12.64
C ALA A 30 22.07 20.55 12.06
N SER A 31 23.22 19.97 11.70
CA SER A 31 23.29 18.59 11.19
C SER A 31 22.82 17.57 12.22
N ILE A 32 23.26 17.70 13.47
CA ILE A 32 22.82 16.82 14.55
C ILE A 32 21.30 16.97 14.80
N ALA A 33 20.81 18.19 14.88
CA ALA A 33 19.38 18.46 15.09
C ALA A 33 18.54 17.88 13.94
N THR A 34 18.96 18.07 12.69
CA THR A 34 18.27 17.52 11.52
C THR A 34 18.22 15.99 11.57
N LEU A 35 19.32 15.33 11.93
CA LEU A 35 19.36 13.87 12.05
C LEU A 35 18.42 13.37 13.14
N LEU A 36 18.42 13.99 14.30
CA LEU A 36 17.55 13.61 15.41
C LEU A 36 16.08 13.79 15.05
N ILE A 37 15.71 14.90 14.42
CA ILE A 37 14.33 15.16 13.97
C ILE A 37 13.91 14.14 12.90
N ALA A 38 14.77 13.88 11.91
CA ALA A 38 14.50 12.93 10.85
C ALA A 38 14.30 11.51 11.40
N THR A 39 15.19 11.06 12.31
CA THR A 39 15.08 9.74 12.95
C THR A 39 13.80 9.63 13.77
N HIS A 40 13.46 10.66 14.55
CA HIS A 40 12.22 10.66 15.34
C HIS A 40 10.98 10.59 14.45
N GLN A 41 10.89 11.42 13.41
CA GLN A 41 9.78 11.42 12.47
C GLN A 41 9.62 10.09 11.73
N LEU A 42 10.75 9.49 11.30
CA LEU A 42 10.72 8.18 10.65
C LEU A 42 10.20 7.10 11.59
N THR A 43 10.73 7.02 12.81
CA THR A 43 10.28 6.03 13.81
C THR A 43 8.79 6.21 14.13
N GLU A 44 8.34 7.43 14.31
CA GLU A 44 6.93 7.73 14.57
C GLU A 44 6.01 7.30 13.42
N THR A 45 6.43 7.56 12.18
CA THR A 45 5.67 7.16 11.00
C THR A 45 5.60 5.63 10.87
N LEU A 46 6.74 4.94 10.98
CA LEU A 46 6.79 3.49 10.90
C LEU A 46 5.93 2.83 11.99
N THR A 47 6.05 3.28 13.23
CA THR A 47 5.23 2.76 14.35
C THR A 47 3.74 2.99 14.14
N ARG A 48 3.37 4.13 13.56
CA ARG A 48 1.96 4.45 13.29
C ARG A 48 1.39 3.62 12.15
N ASP A 49 2.18 3.40 11.09
CA ASP A 49 1.74 2.64 9.93
C ASP A 49 1.67 1.13 10.20
N SER A 50 2.36 0.62 11.24
CA SER A 50 2.28 -0.77 11.70
C SER A 50 1.41 -0.96 12.95
N ALA A 51 0.80 0.09 13.47
CA ALA A 51 -0.07 0.00 14.64
C ALA A 51 -1.28 -0.91 14.37
N ASP A 52 -1.61 -1.73 15.36
CA ASP A 52 -2.72 -2.69 15.29
C ASP A 52 -2.54 -3.84 14.26
N ILE A 53 -1.31 -4.06 13.76
CA ILE A 53 -0.95 -5.22 12.93
C ILE A 53 0.02 -6.09 13.72
N ASP A 54 -0.46 -7.25 14.17
CA ASP A 54 0.32 -8.19 14.99
C ASP A 54 0.98 -9.31 14.17
N LEU A 55 0.37 -9.68 13.02
CA LEU A 55 0.82 -10.78 12.17
C LEU A 55 0.63 -10.41 10.69
N VAL A 56 1.57 -10.85 9.88
CA VAL A 56 1.52 -10.71 8.42
C VAL A 56 1.76 -12.07 7.79
N ILE A 57 0.83 -12.53 6.96
CA ILE A 57 0.93 -13.79 6.22
C ILE A 57 0.93 -13.50 4.72
N GLY A 58 1.82 -14.15 3.98
CA GLY A 58 1.93 -13.98 2.53
C GLY A 58 2.83 -15.05 1.91
N ALA A 59 3.11 -14.90 0.60
CA ALA A 59 3.94 -15.84 -0.13
C ALA A 59 5.35 -15.98 0.46
N LYS A 60 5.93 -17.16 0.32
CA LYS A 60 7.31 -17.43 0.76
C LYS A 60 8.29 -16.49 0.06
N GLY A 61 9.16 -15.89 0.85
CA GLY A 61 10.18 -14.97 0.36
C GLY A 61 10.90 -14.28 1.52
N SER A 62 11.36 -13.06 1.28
CA SER A 62 11.97 -12.25 2.34
C SER A 62 10.89 -11.71 3.29
N PRO A 63 10.97 -11.99 4.61
CA PRO A 63 10.04 -11.40 5.59
C PRO A 63 10.04 -9.87 5.55
N LEU A 64 11.21 -9.26 5.33
CA LEU A 64 11.32 -7.80 5.21
C LEU A 64 10.56 -7.28 3.99
N GLN A 65 10.70 -7.93 2.84
CA GLN A 65 9.99 -7.58 1.62
C GLN A 65 8.48 -7.69 1.80
N LEU A 66 8.01 -8.77 2.46
CA LEU A 66 6.59 -8.97 2.76
C LEU A 66 6.02 -7.83 3.61
N ILE A 67 6.74 -7.43 4.67
CA ILE A 67 6.34 -6.31 5.53
C ILE A 67 6.37 -4.98 4.77
N LEU A 68 7.43 -4.72 3.98
CA LEU A 68 7.54 -3.51 3.19
C LEU A 68 6.43 -3.41 2.13
N ALA A 69 6.05 -4.52 1.52
CA ALA A 69 4.98 -4.56 0.54
C ALA A 69 3.59 -4.48 1.18
N GLY A 70 3.31 -5.29 2.21
CA GLY A 70 1.97 -5.46 2.78
C GLY A 70 1.58 -4.41 3.81
N VAL A 71 2.53 -3.94 4.63
CA VAL A 71 2.25 -2.95 5.69
C VAL A 71 2.56 -1.53 5.24
N TYR A 72 3.75 -1.33 4.65
CA TYR A 72 4.21 0.01 4.26
C TYR A 72 3.94 0.37 2.81
N HIS A 73 3.51 -0.59 2.00
CA HIS A 73 3.26 -0.44 0.55
C HIS A 73 4.41 0.21 -0.22
N ALA A 74 5.64 -0.04 0.22
CA ALA A 74 6.86 0.59 -0.28
C ALA A 74 7.66 -0.32 -1.23
N ASP A 75 7.30 -1.60 -1.34
CA ASP A 75 8.01 -2.59 -2.16
C ASP A 75 7.03 -3.46 -2.96
N VAL A 76 7.55 -4.25 -3.89
CA VAL A 76 6.78 -5.25 -4.65
C VAL A 76 6.66 -6.51 -3.78
N PRO A 77 5.47 -7.12 -3.67
CA PRO A 77 5.29 -8.33 -2.89
C PRO A 77 6.05 -9.52 -3.51
N PRO A 78 6.45 -10.51 -2.69
CA PRO A 78 7.18 -11.69 -3.18
C PRO A 78 6.31 -12.65 -4.02
N GLY A 79 4.99 -12.49 -4.01
CA GLY A 79 4.02 -13.31 -4.71
C GLY A 79 2.65 -13.28 -4.06
N ASN A 80 1.75 -14.14 -4.52
CA ASN A 80 0.41 -14.32 -3.98
C ASN A 80 0.26 -15.66 -3.27
N ILE A 81 -0.77 -15.80 -2.46
CA ILE A 81 -1.22 -17.05 -1.83
C ILE A 81 -2.71 -17.25 -2.11
N ALA A 82 -3.15 -18.49 -2.18
CA ALA A 82 -4.58 -18.78 -2.33
C ALA A 82 -5.36 -18.30 -1.09
N LEU A 83 -6.47 -17.61 -1.31
CA LEU A 83 -7.33 -17.16 -0.21
C LEU A 83 -7.80 -18.35 0.65
N ALA A 84 -8.03 -19.51 0.04
CA ALA A 84 -8.37 -20.74 0.73
C ALA A 84 -7.34 -21.17 1.77
N ASP A 85 -6.04 -20.98 1.51
CA ASP A 85 -4.95 -21.35 2.42
C ASP A 85 -4.92 -20.48 3.69
N THR A 86 -5.59 -19.34 3.67
CA THR A 86 -5.67 -18.45 4.83
C THR A 86 -6.78 -18.81 5.82
N LYS A 87 -7.78 -19.61 5.41
CA LYS A 87 -8.94 -20.01 6.24
C LYS A 87 -8.55 -20.58 7.62
N PRO A 88 -7.53 -21.46 7.76
CA PRO A 88 -7.12 -21.97 9.07
C PRO A 88 -6.63 -20.89 10.03
N TRP A 89 -5.97 -19.86 9.49
CA TRP A 89 -5.44 -18.75 10.27
C TRP A 89 -6.56 -17.79 10.71
N VAL A 90 -7.46 -17.45 9.80
CA VAL A 90 -8.61 -16.58 10.09
C VAL A 90 -9.53 -17.19 11.16
N LYS A 91 -9.76 -18.51 11.10
CA LYS A 91 -10.60 -19.24 12.08
C LYS A 91 -9.88 -19.56 13.40
N HIS A 92 -8.60 -19.20 13.55
CA HIS A 92 -7.81 -19.53 14.75
C HIS A 92 -8.30 -18.72 15.97
N PRO A 93 -8.51 -19.33 17.15
CA PRO A 93 -9.08 -18.66 18.33
C PRO A 93 -8.30 -17.45 18.86
N LEU A 94 -7.01 -17.33 18.52
CA LEU A 94 -6.16 -16.21 18.92
C LEU A 94 -6.19 -15.06 17.91
N VAL A 95 -6.80 -15.24 16.74
CA VAL A 95 -6.94 -14.19 15.73
C VAL A 95 -8.23 -13.44 15.99
N LYS A 96 -8.12 -12.15 16.22
CA LYS A 96 -9.27 -11.28 16.49
C LYS A 96 -9.94 -10.82 15.19
N SER A 97 -9.15 -10.47 14.23
CA SER A 97 -9.57 -10.03 12.90
C SER A 97 -8.47 -10.34 11.90
N ALA A 98 -8.84 -10.56 10.66
CA ALA A 98 -7.91 -10.81 9.58
C ALA A 98 -8.38 -10.05 8.34
N THR A 99 -7.50 -9.28 7.72
CA THR A 99 -7.81 -8.39 6.61
C THR A 99 -6.98 -8.79 5.39
N PRO A 100 -7.60 -9.32 4.34
CA PRO A 100 -6.90 -9.68 3.11
C PRO A 100 -6.54 -8.44 2.29
N LEU A 101 -5.37 -8.48 1.66
CA LEU A 101 -4.91 -7.46 0.73
C LEU A 101 -4.54 -8.08 -0.61
N ALA A 102 -5.03 -7.50 -1.70
CA ALA A 102 -4.57 -7.76 -3.05
C ALA A 102 -3.82 -6.54 -3.58
N LEU A 103 -2.58 -6.74 -3.99
CA LEU A 103 -1.66 -5.70 -4.45
C LEU A 103 -1.22 -6.03 -5.88
N GLY A 104 -1.07 -5.03 -6.72
CA GLY A 104 -0.58 -5.25 -8.09
C GLY A 104 -0.48 -3.97 -8.89
N ASP A 105 -1.45 -3.11 -8.76
CA ASP A 105 -1.58 -1.93 -9.58
C ASP A 105 -1.18 -0.65 -8.86
N SER A 106 -0.94 0.37 -9.67
CA SER A 106 -0.68 1.72 -9.20
C SER A 106 -1.30 2.77 -10.13
N PHE A 107 -1.46 3.97 -9.62
CA PHE A 107 -1.84 5.13 -10.41
C PHE A 107 -0.94 6.31 -10.03
N LYS A 108 -0.19 6.83 -11.00
CA LYS A 108 0.76 7.94 -10.80
C LYS A 108 1.69 7.74 -9.58
N GLY A 109 2.20 6.50 -9.40
CA GLY A 109 3.09 6.14 -8.29
C GLY A 109 2.40 5.90 -6.95
N PHE A 110 1.06 5.98 -6.89
CA PHE A 110 0.28 5.60 -5.72
C PHE A 110 -0.29 4.19 -5.89
N ARG A 111 -0.14 3.35 -4.87
CA ARG A 111 -0.57 1.96 -4.93
C ARG A 111 -2.09 1.84 -4.85
N ILE A 112 -2.64 0.94 -5.66
CA ILE A 112 -4.02 0.49 -5.58
C ILE A 112 -4.03 -0.78 -4.72
N VAL A 113 -4.92 -0.83 -3.74
CA VAL A 113 -5.05 -1.91 -2.77
C VAL A 113 -6.47 -2.42 -2.80
N GLY A 114 -6.66 -3.67 -3.19
CA GLY A 114 -7.91 -4.40 -3.00
C GLY A 114 -7.99 -4.92 -1.57
N SER A 115 -9.08 -4.63 -0.87
CA SER A 115 -9.29 -5.08 0.50
C SER A 115 -10.77 -5.03 0.91
N THR A 116 -11.05 -5.38 2.16
CA THR A 116 -12.35 -5.18 2.80
C THR A 116 -12.44 -3.81 3.48
N HIS A 117 -13.64 -3.40 3.89
CA HIS A 117 -13.83 -2.15 4.64
C HIS A 117 -13.12 -2.15 5.99
N GLU A 118 -12.84 -3.33 6.55
CA GLU A 118 -12.10 -3.48 7.81
C GLU A 118 -10.69 -2.88 7.73
N TYR A 119 -10.06 -2.92 6.54
CA TYR A 119 -8.76 -2.29 6.34
C TYR A 119 -8.75 -0.79 6.70
N LEU A 120 -9.84 -0.07 6.40
CA LEU A 120 -9.97 1.33 6.81
C LEU A 120 -10.08 1.48 8.33
N THR A 121 -10.69 0.50 9.00
CA THR A 121 -10.89 0.51 10.45
C THR A 121 -9.57 0.35 11.21
N ILE A 122 -8.63 -0.46 10.72
CA ILE A 122 -7.28 -0.61 11.30
C ILE A 122 -6.62 0.76 11.50
N TYR A 123 -6.74 1.65 10.51
CA TYR A 123 -6.12 2.99 10.54
C TYR A 123 -7.10 4.10 10.95
N LYS A 124 -8.30 3.74 11.46
CA LYS A 124 -9.34 4.70 11.86
C LYS A 124 -9.73 5.66 10.74
N GLY A 125 -9.69 5.16 9.50
CA GLY A 125 -10.03 5.92 8.29
C GLY A 125 -11.48 6.38 8.31
N LYS A 126 -11.72 7.64 7.92
CA LYS A 126 -13.07 8.22 7.79
C LYS A 126 -13.18 8.93 6.47
N LEU A 127 -14.38 8.90 5.89
CA LEU A 127 -14.67 9.65 4.68
C LEU A 127 -14.72 11.16 4.96
N ALA A 128 -14.08 11.93 4.09
CA ALA A 128 -14.26 13.37 4.00
C ALA A 128 -15.46 13.71 3.12
N ALA A 129 -15.68 12.92 2.06
CA ALA A 129 -16.78 13.10 1.10
C ALA A 129 -17.05 11.77 0.36
N GLY A 130 -18.27 11.61 -0.15
CA GLY A 130 -18.70 10.43 -0.90
C GLY A 130 -19.08 9.25 -0.01
N GLU A 131 -18.90 8.05 -0.52
CA GLU A 131 -19.27 6.79 0.11
C GLU A 131 -18.15 5.74 -0.05
N LEU A 132 -18.26 4.62 0.66
CA LEU A 132 -17.38 3.47 0.47
C LEU A 132 -17.81 2.71 -0.80
N TRP A 133 -16.88 1.95 -1.35
CA TRP A 133 -17.21 1.10 -2.51
C TRP A 133 -18.27 0.05 -2.17
N SER A 134 -19.17 -0.18 -3.10
CA SER A 134 -20.22 -1.21 -3.02
C SER A 134 -20.19 -2.16 -4.22
N LYS A 135 -19.46 -1.78 -5.27
CA LYS A 135 -19.34 -2.55 -6.52
C LYS A 135 -17.89 -2.65 -6.95
N PRO A 136 -17.54 -3.68 -7.75
CA PRO A 136 -16.22 -3.76 -8.38
C PRO A 136 -15.89 -2.49 -9.17
N LEU A 137 -14.60 -2.10 -9.15
CA LEU A 137 -14.04 -0.90 -9.79
C LEU A 137 -14.43 0.43 -9.14
N GLU A 138 -15.24 0.44 -8.09
CA GLU A 138 -15.38 1.62 -7.23
C GLU A 138 -14.16 1.75 -6.32
N ILE A 139 -13.67 2.98 -6.14
CA ILE A 139 -12.43 3.22 -5.40
C ILE A 139 -12.54 4.42 -4.47
N VAL A 140 -11.99 4.29 -3.29
CA VAL A 140 -11.83 5.36 -2.31
C VAL A 140 -10.39 5.85 -2.33
N VAL A 141 -10.23 7.16 -2.33
CA VAL A 141 -8.93 7.82 -2.53
C VAL A 141 -8.43 8.40 -1.23
N GLY A 142 -7.18 8.12 -0.87
CA GLY A 142 -6.50 8.73 0.27
C GLY A 142 -6.33 10.25 0.11
N SER A 143 -6.29 10.97 1.21
CA SER A 143 -6.28 12.45 1.22
C SER A 143 -5.10 13.04 0.44
N GLN A 144 -3.91 12.44 0.57
CA GLN A 144 -2.71 12.90 -0.13
C GLN A 144 -2.77 12.59 -1.63
N VAL A 145 -3.34 11.43 -2.00
CA VAL A 145 -3.56 11.06 -3.40
C VAL A 145 -4.51 12.07 -4.06
N ALA A 146 -5.67 12.33 -3.45
CA ALA A 146 -6.63 13.31 -3.98
C ALA A 146 -5.98 14.69 -4.17
N SER A 147 -5.21 15.15 -3.19
CA SER A 147 -4.51 16.44 -3.25
C SER A 147 -3.46 16.52 -4.36
N LYS A 148 -2.64 15.46 -4.54
CA LYS A 148 -1.54 15.45 -5.51
C LYS A 148 -1.97 15.15 -6.94
N THR A 149 -3.00 14.33 -7.12
CA THR A 149 -3.47 13.90 -8.45
C THR A 149 -4.61 14.74 -8.98
N GLY A 150 -5.32 15.46 -8.11
CA GLY A 150 -6.50 16.24 -8.45
C GLY A 150 -7.77 15.39 -8.65
N LEU A 151 -7.75 14.10 -8.26
CA LEU A 151 -8.91 13.22 -8.33
C LEU A 151 -10.06 13.75 -7.46
N LYS A 152 -11.28 13.67 -7.99
CA LYS A 152 -12.53 14.07 -7.34
C LYS A 152 -13.52 12.92 -7.44
N ILE A 153 -14.56 12.95 -6.62
CA ILE A 153 -15.69 12.01 -6.74
C ILE A 153 -16.24 12.06 -8.16
N GLY A 154 -16.45 10.90 -8.77
CA GLY A 154 -16.85 10.73 -10.16
C GLY A 154 -15.69 10.77 -11.18
N SER A 155 -14.44 11.03 -10.77
CA SER A 155 -13.29 10.90 -11.66
C SER A 155 -13.07 9.43 -12.03
N THR A 156 -12.70 9.16 -13.28
CA THR A 156 -12.32 7.84 -13.76
C THR A 156 -10.84 7.80 -14.12
N PHE A 157 -10.20 6.66 -13.92
CA PHE A 157 -8.80 6.44 -14.32
C PHE A 157 -8.51 4.94 -14.45
N SER A 158 -7.49 4.60 -15.23
CA SER A 158 -7.00 3.24 -15.39
C SER A 158 -5.76 3.02 -14.53
N GLY A 159 -5.65 1.85 -13.90
CA GLY A 159 -4.46 1.41 -13.19
C GLY A 159 -3.37 0.96 -14.15
N VAL A 160 -2.14 0.97 -13.66
CA VAL A 160 -0.95 0.48 -14.36
C VAL A 160 -0.32 -0.61 -13.51
N HIS A 161 0.07 -1.74 -14.11
CA HIS A 161 0.76 -2.80 -13.38
C HIS A 161 2.11 -2.33 -12.84
N GLY A 162 2.36 -2.64 -11.55
CA GLY A 162 3.60 -2.30 -10.86
C GLY A 162 3.62 -0.88 -10.29
N LEU A 163 4.81 -0.43 -9.85
CA LEU A 163 5.04 0.88 -9.21
C LEU A 163 5.66 1.93 -10.15
N GLY A 164 5.93 1.60 -11.42
CA GLY A 164 6.65 2.46 -12.37
C GLY A 164 5.80 2.96 -13.52
N ASP A 165 6.29 4.00 -14.21
CA ASP A 165 5.62 4.66 -15.36
C ASP A 165 5.62 3.82 -16.66
N GLY A 166 6.08 2.57 -16.65
CA GLY A 166 6.28 1.72 -17.84
C GLY A 166 5.35 0.49 -17.94
N GLY A 167 4.33 0.37 -17.10
CA GLY A 167 3.41 -0.77 -17.11
C GLY A 167 2.34 -0.66 -18.21
N HIS A 168 1.74 -1.81 -18.58
CA HIS A 168 0.59 -1.83 -19.48
C HIS A 168 -0.65 -1.26 -18.78
N SER A 169 -1.33 -0.29 -19.41
CA SER A 169 -2.60 0.24 -18.93
C SER A 169 -3.75 -0.68 -19.35
N HIS A 170 -4.69 -0.91 -18.46
CA HIS A 170 -5.95 -1.54 -18.78
C HIS A 170 -6.91 -0.51 -19.37
N ASP A 171 -6.90 -0.32 -20.70
CA ASP A 171 -7.76 0.69 -21.35
C ASP A 171 -9.25 0.30 -21.35
N GLU A 172 -9.57 -0.97 -21.05
CA GLU A 172 -10.94 -1.47 -21.08
C GLU A 172 -11.68 -1.34 -19.74
N ASP A 173 -10.97 -1.37 -18.60
CA ASP A 173 -11.58 -1.30 -17.27
C ASP A 173 -11.01 -0.11 -16.48
N SER A 174 -11.86 0.86 -16.16
CA SER A 174 -11.48 2.07 -15.43
C SER A 174 -12.07 2.06 -14.02
N TYR A 175 -11.29 2.46 -13.04
CA TYR A 175 -11.78 2.75 -11.69
C TYR A 175 -12.59 4.03 -11.67
N ILE A 176 -13.66 4.07 -10.85
CA ILE A 176 -14.43 5.26 -10.55
C ILE A 176 -14.26 5.68 -9.09
N VAL A 177 -13.93 6.94 -8.86
CA VAL A 177 -13.77 7.49 -7.50
C VAL A 177 -15.15 7.73 -6.89
N VAL A 178 -15.47 7.00 -5.82
CA VAL A 178 -16.75 7.13 -5.08
C VAL A 178 -16.59 7.85 -3.75
N GLY A 179 -15.38 7.86 -3.17
CA GLY A 179 -15.12 8.51 -1.89
C GLY A 179 -13.71 9.07 -1.76
N ILE A 180 -13.55 10.01 -0.84
CA ILE A 180 -12.25 10.61 -0.48
C ILE A 180 -12.12 10.54 1.04
N LEU A 181 -10.98 10.05 1.54
CA LEU A 181 -10.68 9.95 2.97
C LEU A 181 -10.26 11.28 3.58
N GLN A 182 -10.56 11.44 4.85
CA GLN A 182 -9.96 12.49 5.69
C GLN A 182 -8.47 12.20 5.90
N PRO A 183 -7.63 13.22 6.13
CA PRO A 183 -6.23 13.02 6.49
C PRO A 183 -6.11 12.22 7.79
N THR A 184 -5.46 11.05 7.70
CA THR A 184 -5.20 10.17 8.85
C THR A 184 -3.78 10.29 9.37
N LYS A 185 -2.87 10.82 8.56
CA LYS A 185 -1.40 10.82 8.75
C LYS A 185 -0.80 9.41 8.77
N THR A 186 -1.54 8.41 8.28
CA THR A 186 -1.12 7.02 8.13
C THR A 186 -0.90 6.68 6.66
N ILE A 187 -0.58 5.42 6.41
CA ILE A 187 -0.41 4.90 5.04
C ILE A 187 -1.65 5.13 4.16
N LEU A 188 -2.86 5.12 4.73
CA LEU A 188 -4.11 5.35 3.98
C LEU A 188 -4.11 6.63 3.16
N ASP A 189 -3.45 7.68 3.65
CA ASP A 189 -3.39 8.95 2.94
C ASP A 189 -2.73 8.84 1.55
N ARG A 190 -1.90 7.80 1.35
CA ARG A 190 -1.11 7.55 0.14
C ARG A 190 -1.65 6.40 -0.72
N LEU A 191 -2.80 5.83 -0.37
CA LEU A 191 -3.37 4.67 -1.05
C LEU A 191 -4.64 5.00 -1.82
N LEU A 192 -4.91 4.17 -2.78
CA LEU A 192 -6.16 4.04 -3.53
C LEU A 192 -6.75 2.69 -3.13
N ILE A 193 -7.94 2.68 -2.52
CA ILE A 193 -8.48 1.48 -1.87
C ILE A 193 -9.78 1.07 -2.55
N THR A 194 -9.89 -0.19 -2.92
CA THR A 194 -11.02 -0.77 -3.64
C THR A 194 -11.39 -2.14 -3.07
N SER A 195 -12.43 -2.78 -3.60
CA SER A 195 -12.76 -4.16 -3.24
C SER A 195 -11.74 -5.17 -3.78
N MET A 196 -11.66 -6.33 -3.14
CA MET A 196 -10.90 -7.47 -3.65
C MET A 196 -11.36 -7.87 -5.05
N ASP A 197 -12.67 -7.87 -5.30
CA ASP A 197 -13.27 -8.23 -6.59
C ASP A 197 -12.81 -7.33 -7.73
N SER A 198 -12.52 -6.05 -7.44
CA SER A 198 -11.95 -5.14 -8.43
C SER A 198 -10.60 -5.63 -8.94
N VAL A 199 -9.76 -6.10 -8.03
CA VAL A 199 -8.42 -6.59 -8.36
C VAL A 199 -8.51 -7.92 -9.10
N TRP A 200 -9.34 -8.85 -8.62
CA TRP A 200 -9.53 -10.15 -9.28
C TRP A 200 -10.14 -10.00 -10.67
N LYS A 201 -11.11 -9.09 -10.86
CA LYS A 201 -11.70 -8.82 -12.16
C LYS A 201 -10.68 -8.33 -13.17
N LEU A 202 -9.75 -7.47 -12.77
CA LEU A 202 -8.69 -6.97 -13.62
C LEU A 202 -7.61 -8.01 -13.91
N HIS A 203 -7.24 -8.80 -12.90
CA HIS A 203 -6.19 -9.81 -13.02
C HIS A 203 -6.70 -11.16 -13.53
N GLY A 204 -7.95 -11.55 -13.28
CA GLY A 204 -8.56 -12.76 -13.83
C GLY A 204 -8.67 -12.75 -15.36
N LYS A 205 -8.74 -11.58 -15.97
CA LYS A 205 -8.63 -11.41 -17.42
C LYS A 205 -7.16 -11.43 -17.91
N SER A 206 -6.20 -11.35 -17.01
CA SER A 206 -4.76 -11.22 -17.30
C SER A 206 -3.93 -12.48 -17.02
N ASN A 207 -4.54 -13.62 -16.68
CA ASN A 207 -3.80 -14.89 -16.53
C ASN A 207 -3.16 -15.42 -17.83
N ALA A 208 -3.04 -14.58 -18.85
CA ALA A 208 -2.38 -14.89 -20.12
C ALA A 208 -0.99 -14.25 -20.28
N ALA A 209 -0.40 -13.51 -19.34
CA ALA A 209 0.99 -13.04 -19.49
C ALA A 209 1.59 -12.42 -18.21
N LEU A 210 2.10 -13.23 -17.30
CA LEU A 210 3.33 -12.87 -16.62
C LEU A 210 4.47 -13.41 -17.47
N PRO A 211 5.46 -12.62 -17.91
CA PRO A 211 6.65 -13.18 -18.53
C PRO A 211 7.34 -14.06 -17.49
N PRO A 212 7.69 -15.31 -17.81
CA PRO A 212 8.51 -16.12 -16.93
C PRO A 212 9.85 -15.42 -16.76
N GLY A 213 10.28 -15.23 -15.53
CA GLY A 213 11.67 -15.02 -15.23
C GLY A 213 12.47 -16.16 -15.88
N ASP A 214 13.53 -15.83 -16.62
CA ASP A 214 14.36 -16.72 -17.39
C ASP A 214 14.73 -17.99 -16.60
N GLY A 215 14.09 -19.09 -16.98
CA GLY A 215 14.33 -20.43 -16.43
C GLY A 215 13.73 -21.44 -17.40
N GLU A 216 14.56 -21.85 -18.34
CA GLU A 216 14.35 -22.83 -19.41
C GLU A 216 13.79 -24.17 -18.88
N SER A 217 12.60 -24.60 -19.36
CA SER A 217 12.37 -26.01 -19.72
C SER A 217 11.02 -26.22 -20.41
N THR A 218 11.12 -26.75 -21.60
CA THR A 218 10.09 -27.27 -22.51
C THR A 218 9.26 -28.38 -21.88
N HIS A 219 7.93 -28.33 -22.06
CA HIS A 219 7.12 -29.49 -22.43
C HIS A 219 5.77 -29.04 -22.99
N ASP A 220 5.55 -29.44 -24.26
CA ASP A 220 4.28 -29.43 -24.98
C ASP A 220 3.31 -30.43 -24.31
N ASP A 221 2.04 -30.05 -24.13
CA ASP A 221 0.91 -30.96 -24.27
C ASP A 221 -0.38 -30.12 -24.45
N GLU A 222 -0.93 -30.24 -25.65
CA GLU A 222 -2.25 -29.73 -26.06
C GLU A 222 -3.37 -30.57 -25.40
N GLN A 223 -4.37 -29.93 -24.81
CA GLN A 223 -5.71 -30.48 -24.71
C GLN A 223 -6.77 -29.36 -24.72
N GLU A 224 -7.51 -29.35 -25.81
CA GLU A 224 -8.80 -28.64 -25.97
C GLU A 224 -9.86 -29.21 -25.01
N HIS A 225 -10.64 -28.37 -24.37
CA HIS A 225 -11.99 -28.74 -23.89
C HIS A 225 -12.96 -27.55 -23.91
N ASP A 226 -14.14 -27.87 -24.43
CA ASP A 226 -15.26 -27.10 -24.89
C ASP A 226 -15.99 -26.26 -23.81
N GLU A 227 -16.66 -25.21 -24.33
CA GLU A 227 -17.61 -24.30 -23.69
C GLU A 227 -18.82 -25.03 -23.12
N ASP A 228 -19.30 -24.58 -21.95
CA ASP A 228 -20.74 -24.44 -21.69
C ASP A 228 -20.98 -23.38 -20.61
N GLY A 229 -21.78 -22.38 -20.98
CA GLY A 229 -22.15 -21.25 -20.13
C GLY A 229 -23.24 -21.60 -19.12
N HIS A 230 -23.15 -21.00 -17.96
CA HIS A 230 -24.28 -20.74 -17.07
C HIS A 230 -24.17 -19.37 -16.44
N ASP A 231 -25.09 -18.47 -16.82
CA ASP A 231 -25.41 -17.23 -16.13
C ASP A 231 -26.20 -17.56 -14.86
N ASP A 232 -25.66 -17.19 -13.70
CA ASP A 232 -26.46 -17.05 -12.47
C ASP A 232 -26.05 -15.76 -11.75
N GLU A 233 -26.94 -14.76 -11.83
CA GLU A 233 -26.91 -13.55 -11.03
C GLU A 233 -27.20 -13.87 -9.57
N HIS A 234 -26.20 -13.79 -8.71
CA HIS A 234 -26.38 -13.66 -7.26
C HIS A 234 -25.71 -12.41 -6.73
N GLY A 235 -26.58 -11.47 -6.30
CA GLY A 235 -26.16 -10.32 -5.52
C GLY A 235 -25.60 -10.79 -4.17
N HIS A 236 -24.35 -10.46 -3.90
CA HIS A 236 -23.70 -10.71 -2.63
C HIS A 236 -23.61 -9.42 -1.82
N ASP A 237 -24.20 -9.45 -0.65
CA ASP A 237 -23.96 -8.51 0.44
C ASP A 237 -22.52 -8.69 0.95
N GLY A 238 -21.83 -7.56 1.13
CA GLY A 238 -20.35 -7.47 1.21
C GLY A 238 -19.66 -7.93 2.50
N ASP A 239 -20.22 -8.86 3.29
CA ASP A 239 -19.67 -9.15 4.63
C ASP A 239 -19.15 -10.59 4.86
N ASP A 240 -19.08 -11.46 3.83
CA ASP A 240 -18.68 -12.85 4.03
C ASP A 240 -17.64 -13.38 3.03
N TYR A 241 -16.45 -12.76 2.98
CA TYR A 241 -15.31 -13.29 2.19
C TYR A 241 -14.84 -14.70 2.65
N TYR A 242 -15.27 -15.14 3.82
CA TYR A 242 -14.88 -16.41 4.42
C TYR A 242 -16.05 -17.38 4.60
N SER A 243 -17.16 -17.22 3.83
CA SER A 243 -18.30 -18.14 3.92
C SER A 243 -17.90 -19.58 3.55
N GLU A 244 -18.53 -20.57 4.19
CA GLU A 244 -18.13 -21.98 4.11
C GLU A 244 -18.36 -22.66 2.74
N THR A 245 -18.97 -21.96 1.79
CA THR A 245 -19.40 -22.52 0.49
C THR A 245 -18.62 -22.03 -0.71
N ALA A 246 -17.57 -21.20 -0.52
CA ALA A 246 -16.71 -20.83 -1.64
C ALA A 246 -15.86 -22.04 -2.05
N GLU A 247 -16.18 -22.64 -3.18
CA GLU A 247 -15.28 -23.49 -3.94
C GLU A 247 -13.99 -22.69 -4.20
N ASP A 248 -12.85 -23.38 -4.27
CA ASP A 248 -11.55 -22.80 -4.58
C ASP A 248 -11.54 -22.39 -6.06
N ASP A 249 -12.08 -21.21 -6.35
CA ASP A 249 -12.20 -20.63 -7.68
C ASP A 249 -10.95 -19.83 -8.10
N GLY A 250 -9.79 -20.17 -7.51
CA GLY A 250 -8.51 -19.57 -7.88
C GLY A 250 -8.32 -18.14 -7.37
N GLN A 251 -9.10 -17.71 -6.37
CA GLN A 251 -8.94 -16.39 -5.74
C GLN A 251 -7.63 -16.31 -4.97
N GLU A 252 -6.82 -15.33 -5.29
CA GLU A 252 -5.52 -15.10 -4.65
C GLU A 252 -5.49 -13.77 -3.90
N ILE A 253 -4.74 -13.76 -2.80
CA ILE A 253 -4.39 -12.55 -2.07
C ILE A 253 -2.88 -12.41 -2.00
N THR A 254 -2.42 -11.19 -1.84
CA THR A 254 -0.99 -10.91 -1.68
C THR A 254 -0.56 -11.04 -0.24
N VAL A 255 -1.39 -10.52 0.69
CA VAL A 255 -1.08 -10.46 2.12
C VAL A 255 -2.36 -10.59 2.93
N LEU A 256 -2.27 -11.26 4.08
CA LEU A 256 -3.26 -11.24 5.15
C LEU A 256 -2.66 -10.53 6.36
N LEU A 257 -3.34 -9.51 6.88
CA LEU A 257 -2.98 -8.74 8.09
C LEU A 257 -3.82 -9.16 9.27
#